data_7a4324e11eb01c0fe885ae26195a43f1
#
_entry.id   7a4324e11eb01c0fe885ae26195a43f1
#
_cell.length_a   1.000
_cell.length_b   1.000
_cell.length_c   1.000
_cell.angle_alpha   90.00
_cell.angle_beta   90.00
_cell.angle_gamma   90.00
#
_symmetry.space_group_name_H-M   'P 1'
#
loop_
_entity.id
_entity.type
_entity.pdbx_description
1 polymer ?
#
loop_
_entity_poly.entity_id
_entity_poly.type
_entity_poly.pdbx_seq_one_letter_code
_entity_poly.pdbx_strand_id
1 'polypeptide(L)'
;MRFFFKTVKILILFLLLAFVGAGFYAGNAAYETMLTAPWEKILGVTKQTADLSRIHRREQKDGWQPVEIRSADGTKLRGTYIENSRSSDRTVILLHGLYQNRSMCIPYVDMYRDMGYNVLLIDQRGHGESGGSHTTWGLRETDDLDAWTEWLRGKDGGVKIGMHGISLGAAMALIYSGTESRLLYTSHAADDTP
;
A
#
# COMPACT_ATOMS: atom_id res chain seq x y z
N MET A 1 5.70 30.89 52.85
CA MET A 1 5.25 31.26 51.50
C MET A 1 6.10 30.66 50.38
N ARG A 2 7.43 30.78 50.35
CA ARG A 2 8.30 30.17 49.29
C ARG A 2 8.21 28.64 49.19
N PHE A 3 8.08 27.92 50.31
CA PHE A 3 7.94 26.46 50.36
C PHE A 3 6.62 26.02 49.72
N PHE A 4 5.51 26.64 50.08
CA PHE A 4 4.19 26.38 49.47
C PHE A 4 4.19 26.50 47.96
N PHE A 5 4.76 27.57 47.40
CA PHE A 5 4.86 27.75 45.96
C PHE A 5 5.74 26.71 45.25
N LYS A 6 6.81 26.23 45.93
CA LYS A 6 7.62 25.11 45.39
C LYS A 6 6.83 23.82 45.30
N THR A 7 6.08 23.49 46.35
CA THR A 7 5.25 22.26 46.41
C THR A 7 4.15 22.31 45.34
N VAL A 8 3.49 23.45 45.17
CA VAL A 8 2.46 23.63 44.14
C VAL A 8 3.05 23.46 42.75
N LYS A 9 4.24 24.04 42.45
CA LYS A 9 4.92 23.86 41.15
C LYS A 9 5.28 22.41 40.86
N ILE A 10 5.77 21.68 41.87
CA ILE A 10 6.09 20.25 41.73
C ILE A 10 4.83 19.43 41.45
N LEU A 11 3.75 19.72 42.15
CA LEU A 11 2.47 19.05 41.93
C LEU A 11 1.92 19.29 40.54
N ILE A 12 1.97 20.54 40.06
CA ILE A 12 1.56 20.89 38.68
C ILE A 12 2.42 20.17 37.65
N LEU A 13 3.74 20.12 37.87
CA LEU A 13 4.64 19.39 36.97
C LEU A 13 4.31 17.89 36.93
N PHE A 14 4.03 17.30 38.12
CA PHE A 14 3.66 15.88 38.21
C PHE A 14 2.34 15.59 37.51
N LEU A 15 1.33 16.46 37.67
CA LEU A 15 0.05 16.34 36.98
C LEU A 15 0.20 16.48 35.46
N LEU A 16 1.07 17.40 34.99
CA LEU A 16 1.35 17.57 33.59
C LEU A 16 2.02 16.32 32.99
N LEU A 17 3.03 15.78 33.69
CA LEU A 17 3.71 14.55 33.24
C LEU A 17 2.75 13.34 33.25
N ALA A 18 1.88 13.23 34.25
CA ALA A 18 0.86 12.20 34.29
C ALA A 18 -0.15 12.32 33.14
N PHE A 19 -0.57 13.55 32.81
CA PHE A 19 -1.46 13.83 31.69
C PHE A 19 -0.82 13.46 30.34
N VAL A 20 0.43 13.86 30.13
CA VAL A 20 1.20 13.50 28.91
C VAL A 20 1.38 11.99 28.80
N GLY A 21 1.74 11.32 29.93
CA GLY A 21 1.87 9.87 29.96
C GLY A 21 0.56 9.13 29.68
N ALA A 22 -0.55 9.60 30.24
CA ALA A 22 -1.87 9.04 29.98
C ALA A 22 -2.30 9.26 28.52
N GLY A 23 -2.03 10.44 27.96
CA GLY A 23 -2.29 10.74 26.56
C GLY A 23 -1.49 9.85 25.61
N PHE A 24 -0.21 9.65 25.89
CA PHE A 24 0.63 8.74 25.11
C PHE A 24 0.14 7.29 25.20
N TYR A 25 -0.21 6.82 26.40
CA TYR A 25 -0.75 5.48 26.59
C TYR A 25 -2.08 5.28 25.85
N ALA A 26 -3.01 6.23 25.99
CA ALA A 26 -4.29 6.16 25.28
C ALA A 26 -4.13 6.22 23.76
N GLY A 27 -3.23 7.06 23.26
CA GLY A 27 -2.91 7.17 21.85
C GLY A 27 -2.31 5.87 21.30
N ASN A 28 -1.37 5.28 22.03
CA ASN A 28 -0.78 4.00 21.65
C ASN A 28 -1.82 2.86 21.68
N ALA A 29 -2.66 2.80 22.69
CA ALA A 29 -3.72 1.80 22.78
C ALA A 29 -4.74 1.95 21.62
N ALA A 30 -5.11 3.18 21.28
CA ALA A 30 -5.99 3.44 20.13
C ALA A 30 -5.33 3.02 18.81
N TYR A 31 -4.05 3.35 18.63
CA TYR A 31 -3.27 2.97 17.44
C TYR A 31 -3.20 1.44 17.31
N GLU A 32 -2.81 0.73 18.36
CA GLU A 32 -2.78 -0.74 18.38
C GLU A 32 -4.15 -1.34 18.06
N THR A 33 -5.22 -0.79 18.68
CA THR A 33 -6.59 -1.24 18.43
C THR A 33 -6.98 -1.05 16.96
N MET A 34 -6.64 0.09 16.34
CA MET A 34 -6.90 0.32 14.92
C MET A 34 -6.15 -0.66 14.03
N LEU A 35 -4.89 -0.99 14.37
CA LEU A 35 -4.09 -1.90 13.56
C LEU A 35 -4.47 -3.36 13.76
N THR A 36 -4.88 -3.76 14.98
CA THR A 36 -5.19 -5.15 15.34
C THR A 36 -6.68 -5.47 15.35
N ALA A 37 -7.54 -4.48 15.13
CA ALA A 37 -8.99 -4.70 15.06
C ALA A 37 -9.33 -5.78 14.01
N PRO A 38 -10.34 -6.61 14.27
CA PRO A 38 -10.75 -7.65 13.33
C PRO A 38 -11.54 -7.05 12.14
N TRP A 39 -10.87 -6.20 11.39
CA TRP A 39 -11.46 -5.46 10.26
C TRP A 39 -12.04 -6.37 9.20
N GLU A 40 -11.53 -7.61 9.07
CA GLU A 40 -12.12 -8.64 8.21
C GLU A 40 -13.60 -8.85 8.53
N LYS A 41 -13.94 -8.91 9.84
CA LYS A 41 -15.32 -9.07 10.30
C LYS A 41 -16.11 -7.77 10.17
N ILE A 42 -15.47 -6.63 10.46
CA ILE A 42 -16.11 -5.31 10.45
C ILE A 42 -16.45 -4.89 9.01
N LEU A 43 -15.53 -5.12 8.08
CA LEU A 43 -15.69 -4.75 6.67
C LEU A 43 -16.38 -5.84 5.82
N GLY A 44 -16.74 -7.00 6.42
CA GLY A 44 -17.33 -8.11 5.70
C GLY A 44 -16.41 -8.75 4.66
N VAL A 45 -15.11 -8.54 4.79
CA VAL A 45 -14.09 -9.10 3.89
C VAL A 45 -13.94 -10.58 4.24
N THR A 46 -14.44 -11.46 3.42
CA THR A 46 -14.31 -12.91 3.64
C THR A 46 -12.92 -13.39 3.23
N LYS A 47 -12.40 -14.42 3.92
CA LYS A 47 -11.13 -15.10 3.55
C LYS A 47 -11.06 -15.53 2.07
N GLN A 48 -12.21 -15.72 1.41
CA GLN A 48 -12.27 -16.09 0.00
C GLN A 48 -11.75 -15.00 -0.95
N THR A 49 -11.87 -13.72 -0.59
CA THR A 49 -11.34 -12.61 -1.40
C THR A 49 -9.83 -12.46 -1.26
N ALA A 50 -9.26 -13.00 -0.18
CA ALA A 50 -7.83 -12.93 0.13
C ALA A 50 -7.06 -14.23 -0.22
N ASP A 51 -7.59 -15.07 -1.10
CA ASP A 51 -7.00 -16.37 -1.44
C ASP A 51 -5.86 -16.24 -2.46
N LEU A 52 -4.62 -16.19 -1.95
CA LEU A 52 -3.40 -16.20 -2.76
C LEU A 52 -3.24 -17.44 -3.64
N SER A 53 -3.93 -18.55 -3.34
CA SER A 53 -3.87 -19.74 -4.19
C SER A 53 -4.35 -19.45 -5.62
N ARG A 54 -5.21 -18.45 -5.79
CA ARG A 54 -5.66 -17.98 -7.12
C ARG A 54 -4.50 -17.39 -7.92
N ILE A 55 -3.63 -16.61 -7.27
CA ILE A 55 -2.43 -16.04 -7.89
C ILE A 55 -1.46 -17.17 -8.27
N HIS A 56 -1.14 -18.04 -7.32
CA HIS A 56 -0.17 -19.13 -7.54
C HIS A 56 -0.62 -20.07 -8.66
N ARG A 57 -1.92 -20.34 -8.79
CA ARG A 57 -2.44 -21.11 -9.93
C ARG A 57 -2.23 -20.40 -11.27
N ARG A 58 -2.38 -19.07 -11.32
CA ARG A 58 -2.14 -18.29 -12.53
C ARG A 58 -0.65 -18.20 -12.87
N GLU A 59 0.19 -18.04 -11.86
CA GLU A 59 1.65 -18.07 -12.04
C GLU A 59 2.11 -19.40 -12.66
N GLN A 60 1.56 -20.52 -12.20
CA GLN A 60 1.91 -21.85 -12.71
C GLN A 60 1.34 -22.16 -14.10
N LYS A 61 0.12 -21.69 -14.41
CA LYS A 61 -0.59 -22.11 -15.62
C LYS A 61 -0.54 -21.09 -16.75
N ASP A 62 -0.56 -19.81 -16.41
CA ASP A 62 -0.76 -18.73 -17.37
C ASP A 62 0.52 -17.92 -17.64
N GLY A 63 1.66 -18.36 -17.10
CA GLY A 63 2.94 -17.70 -17.27
C GLY A 63 3.06 -16.34 -16.55
N TRP A 64 2.22 -16.08 -15.54
CA TRP A 64 2.33 -14.90 -14.70
C TRP A 64 3.62 -14.98 -13.89
N GLN A 65 4.42 -13.91 -13.88
CA GLN A 65 5.74 -13.92 -13.30
C GLN A 65 5.71 -13.46 -11.84
N PRO A 66 6.03 -14.34 -10.85
CA PRO A 66 6.22 -13.90 -9.47
C PRO A 66 7.44 -12.99 -9.39
N VAL A 67 7.30 -11.89 -8.66
CA VAL A 67 8.34 -10.87 -8.48
C VAL A 67 8.56 -10.63 -7.00
N GLU A 68 9.83 -10.55 -6.61
CA GLU A 68 10.26 -10.14 -5.28
C GLU A 68 11.27 -9.00 -5.42
N ILE A 69 11.03 -7.92 -4.71
CA ILE A 69 11.95 -6.79 -4.61
C ILE A 69 12.14 -6.38 -3.15
N ARG A 70 13.00 -5.41 -2.90
CA ARG A 70 13.17 -4.80 -1.58
C ARG A 70 12.89 -3.32 -1.63
N SER A 71 12.18 -2.85 -0.62
CA SER A 71 12.02 -1.42 -0.34
C SER A 71 13.32 -0.81 0.17
N ALA A 72 13.39 0.51 0.24
CA ALA A 72 14.55 1.25 0.75
C ALA A 72 14.95 0.87 2.18
N ASP A 73 13.99 0.48 3.02
CA ASP A 73 14.22 0.02 4.39
C ASP A 73 14.56 -1.49 4.49
N GLY A 74 14.75 -2.16 3.34
CA GLY A 74 15.03 -3.59 3.25
C GLY A 74 13.80 -4.50 3.35
N THR A 75 12.61 -3.95 3.56
CA THR A 75 11.37 -4.74 3.59
C THR A 75 11.19 -5.48 2.27
N LYS A 76 10.93 -6.80 2.37
CA LYS A 76 10.63 -7.64 1.22
C LYS A 76 9.25 -7.32 0.66
N LEU A 77 9.14 -7.08 -0.63
CA LEU A 77 7.90 -6.81 -1.33
C LEU A 77 7.63 -7.89 -2.37
N ARG A 78 6.40 -8.36 -2.42
CA ARG A 78 5.94 -9.41 -3.35
C ARG A 78 4.93 -8.86 -4.33
N GLY A 79 5.05 -9.30 -5.56
CA GLY A 79 4.13 -8.97 -6.63
C GLY A 79 4.06 -10.07 -7.68
N THR A 80 3.19 -9.86 -8.66
CA THR A 80 3.04 -10.73 -9.83
C THR A 80 2.96 -9.85 -11.06
N TYR A 81 3.91 -9.99 -11.97
CA TYR A 81 3.96 -9.25 -13.23
C TYR A 81 3.34 -10.07 -14.36
N ILE A 82 2.52 -9.42 -15.15
CA ILE A 82 1.78 -10.03 -16.24
C ILE A 82 2.07 -9.20 -17.50
N GLU A 83 2.91 -9.75 -18.35
CA GLU A 83 3.21 -9.13 -19.63
C GLU A 83 2.03 -9.26 -20.59
N ASN A 84 1.75 -8.20 -21.35
CA ASN A 84 0.75 -8.27 -22.39
C ASN A 84 1.29 -9.09 -23.58
N SER A 85 0.43 -9.86 -24.22
CA SER A 85 0.78 -10.61 -25.42
C SER A 85 1.15 -9.72 -26.62
N ARG A 86 0.70 -8.47 -26.58
CA ARG A 86 1.12 -7.41 -27.51
C ARG A 86 2.21 -6.59 -26.84
N SER A 87 3.27 -6.25 -27.53
CA SER A 87 4.31 -5.35 -27.00
C SER A 87 3.67 -4.05 -26.49
N SER A 88 3.97 -3.67 -25.26
CA SER A 88 3.39 -2.50 -24.60
C SER A 88 4.44 -1.74 -23.80
N ASP A 89 4.51 -0.43 -24.02
CA ASP A 89 5.28 0.52 -23.22
C ASP A 89 4.51 1.03 -21.98
N ARG A 90 3.32 0.45 -21.72
CA ARG A 90 2.43 0.86 -20.61
C ARG A 90 2.26 -0.26 -19.60
N THR A 91 2.41 0.08 -18.33
CA THR A 91 2.17 -0.85 -17.23
C THR A 91 1.27 -0.20 -16.19
N VAL A 92 0.29 -0.93 -15.67
CA VAL A 92 -0.53 -0.52 -14.54
C VAL A 92 -0.13 -1.31 -13.29
N ILE A 93 0.09 -0.59 -12.19
CA ILE A 93 0.26 -1.18 -10.85
C ILE A 93 -1.11 -1.24 -10.19
N LEU A 94 -1.54 -2.42 -9.77
CA LEU A 94 -2.81 -2.65 -9.09
C LEU A 94 -2.57 -2.83 -7.58
N LEU A 95 -3.22 -1.96 -6.77
CA LEU A 95 -3.09 -1.90 -5.33
C LEU A 95 -4.40 -2.35 -4.67
N HIS A 96 -4.32 -3.36 -3.82
CA HIS A 96 -5.47 -3.91 -3.09
C HIS A 96 -5.88 -3.04 -1.90
N GLY A 97 -7.04 -3.33 -1.31
CA GLY A 97 -7.55 -2.69 -0.10
C GLY A 97 -6.89 -3.20 1.19
N LEU A 98 -7.22 -2.55 2.30
CA LEU A 98 -6.76 -2.92 3.65
C LEU A 98 -7.13 -4.36 3.99
N TYR A 99 -6.23 -5.09 4.65
CA TYR A 99 -6.36 -6.50 5.04
C TYR A 99 -6.63 -7.50 3.89
N GLN A 100 -6.31 -7.10 2.68
CA GLN A 100 -6.42 -7.93 1.49
C GLN A 100 -5.02 -8.28 0.95
N ASN A 101 -4.97 -8.82 -0.26
CA ASN A 101 -3.75 -9.08 -0.98
C ASN A 101 -3.98 -8.93 -2.49
N ARG A 102 -2.92 -9.10 -3.28
CA ARG A 102 -2.94 -8.92 -4.73
C ARG A 102 -3.98 -9.78 -5.46
N SER A 103 -4.47 -10.88 -4.87
CA SER A 103 -5.50 -11.71 -5.51
C SER A 103 -6.83 -10.99 -5.70
N MET A 104 -7.09 -9.95 -4.91
CA MET A 104 -8.28 -9.11 -5.06
C MET A 104 -8.28 -8.34 -6.38
N CYS A 105 -7.11 -8.07 -6.92
CA CYS A 105 -6.96 -7.30 -8.16
C CYS A 105 -7.09 -8.16 -9.43
N ILE A 106 -7.19 -9.49 -9.32
CA ILE A 106 -7.34 -10.40 -10.47
C ILE A 106 -8.46 -10.00 -11.43
N PRO A 107 -9.67 -9.58 -10.96
CA PRO A 107 -10.76 -9.21 -11.85
C PRO A 107 -10.45 -8.06 -12.81
N TYR A 108 -9.46 -7.23 -12.50
CA TYR A 108 -9.06 -6.08 -13.33
C TYR A 108 -7.98 -6.42 -14.35
N VAL A 109 -7.36 -7.60 -14.25
CA VAL A 109 -6.21 -7.96 -15.10
C VAL A 109 -6.60 -7.99 -16.57
N ASP A 110 -7.67 -8.71 -16.91
CA ASP A 110 -8.10 -8.87 -18.31
C ASP A 110 -8.52 -7.52 -18.91
N MET A 111 -9.24 -6.69 -18.14
CA MET A 111 -9.61 -5.33 -18.56
C MET A 111 -8.39 -4.51 -18.99
N TYR A 112 -7.33 -4.46 -18.16
CA TYR A 112 -6.13 -3.68 -18.49
C TYR A 112 -5.32 -4.31 -19.64
N ARG A 113 -5.28 -5.64 -19.72
CA ARG A 113 -4.62 -6.32 -20.84
C ARG A 113 -5.31 -6.05 -22.16
N ASP A 114 -6.64 -6.02 -22.19
CA ASP A 114 -7.44 -5.66 -23.36
C ASP A 114 -7.20 -4.21 -23.80
N MET A 115 -6.97 -3.30 -22.84
CA MET A 115 -6.57 -1.92 -23.08
C MET A 115 -5.09 -1.78 -23.51
N GLY A 116 -4.34 -2.88 -23.60
CA GLY A 116 -2.95 -2.91 -24.07
C GLY A 116 -1.92 -2.58 -22.99
N TYR A 117 -2.23 -2.79 -21.71
CA TYR A 117 -1.28 -2.61 -20.60
C TYR A 117 -0.63 -3.93 -20.19
N ASN A 118 0.63 -3.87 -19.78
CA ASN A 118 1.18 -4.84 -18.83
C ASN A 118 0.57 -4.58 -17.45
N VAL A 119 0.49 -5.60 -16.60
CA VAL A 119 -0.12 -5.48 -15.27
C VAL A 119 0.86 -5.93 -14.19
N LEU A 120 1.01 -5.15 -13.14
CA LEU A 120 1.74 -5.52 -11.94
C LEU A 120 0.79 -5.54 -10.75
N LEU A 121 0.52 -6.73 -10.23
CA LEU A 121 -0.21 -6.93 -8.98
C LEU A 121 0.77 -6.90 -7.82
N ILE A 122 0.56 -6.08 -6.81
CA ILE A 122 1.45 -6.02 -5.65
C ILE A 122 0.72 -6.36 -4.36
N ASP A 123 1.42 -7.01 -3.43
CA ASP A 123 1.05 -7.02 -2.03
C ASP A 123 1.67 -5.81 -1.35
N GLN A 124 0.86 -4.94 -0.76
CA GLN A 124 1.36 -3.81 0.01
C GLN A 124 2.06 -4.31 1.27
N ARG A 125 2.98 -3.51 1.86
CA ARG A 125 3.66 -3.88 3.11
C ARG A 125 2.65 -4.29 4.19
N GLY A 126 3.01 -5.27 5.02
CA GLY A 126 2.13 -5.83 6.06
C GLY A 126 0.97 -6.67 5.54
N HIS A 127 0.91 -6.97 4.23
CA HIS A 127 -0.17 -7.73 3.62
C HIS A 127 0.36 -8.86 2.71
N GLY A 128 -0.46 -9.87 2.50
CA GLY A 128 -0.18 -10.97 1.60
C GLY A 128 1.14 -11.67 1.90
N GLU A 129 2.03 -11.73 0.93
CA GLU A 129 3.38 -12.31 1.04
C GLU A 129 4.47 -11.25 1.17
N SER A 130 4.11 -9.96 1.20
CA SER A 130 5.03 -8.87 1.49
C SER A 130 5.40 -8.84 2.97
N GLY A 131 6.61 -8.38 3.27
CA GLY A 131 7.11 -8.15 4.61
C GLY A 131 6.46 -6.93 5.28
N GLY A 132 6.90 -6.66 6.51
CA GLY A 132 6.28 -5.64 7.36
C GLY A 132 5.20 -6.23 8.25
N SER A 133 4.91 -5.57 9.37
CA SER A 133 3.91 -6.02 10.34
C SER A 133 2.54 -5.37 10.16
N HIS A 134 2.50 -4.21 9.52
CA HIS A 134 1.27 -3.42 9.32
C HIS A 134 1.48 -2.34 8.25
N THR A 135 0.37 -1.75 7.80
CA THR A 135 0.42 -0.55 6.96
C THR A 135 0.87 0.67 7.77
N THR A 136 1.61 1.57 7.13
CA THR A 136 2.05 2.85 7.72
C THR A 136 1.28 4.05 7.16
N TRP A 137 0.14 3.78 6.54
CA TRP A 137 -0.82 4.78 6.06
C TRP A 137 -0.22 5.82 5.10
N GLY A 138 0.70 5.39 4.26
CA GLY A 138 1.35 6.20 3.23
C GLY A 138 2.76 6.65 3.59
N LEU A 139 3.20 6.53 4.85
CA LEU A 139 4.51 6.99 5.27
C LEU A 139 5.66 6.23 4.60
N ARG A 140 5.56 4.91 4.51
CA ARG A 140 6.57 4.04 3.90
C ARG A 140 6.08 3.38 2.61
N GLU A 141 4.78 3.35 2.37
CA GLU A 141 4.20 2.79 1.16
C GLU A 141 4.64 3.58 -0.08
N THR A 142 4.93 4.87 0.06
CA THR A 142 5.50 5.69 -1.03
C THR A 142 6.89 5.19 -1.45
N ASP A 143 7.75 4.82 -0.50
CA ASP A 143 9.07 4.24 -0.80
C ASP A 143 8.95 2.86 -1.44
N ASP A 144 7.93 2.08 -1.05
CA ASP A 144 7.63 0.79 -1.69
C ASP A 144 7.19 0.98 -3.15
N LEU A 145 6.36 1.98 -3.41
CA LEU A 145 5.93 2.31 -4.76
C LEU A 145 7.07 2.85 -5.62
N ASP A 146 8.02 3.59 -5.03
CA ASP A 146 9.26 3.96 -5.71
C ASP A 146 10.04 2.72 -6.15
N ALA A 147 10.25 1.77 -5.23
CA ALA A 147 10.97 0.54 -5.53
C ALA A 147 10.28 -0.26 -6.67
N TRP A 148 8.95 -0.31 -6.69
CA TRP A 148 8.20 -0.95 -7.77
C TRP A 148 8.33 -0.20 -9.10
N THR A 149 8.26 1.12 -9.09
CA THR A 149 8.41 1.93 -10.31
C THR A 149 9.83 1.88 -10.86
N GLU A 150 10.85 1.85 -10.00
CA GLU A 150 12.24 1.65 -10.40
C GLU A 150 12.46 0.27 -11.00
N TRP A 151 11.88 -0.78 -10.42
CA TRP A 151 11.93 -2.11 -10.97
C TRP A 151 11.32 -2.17 -12.39
N LEU A 152 10.16 -1.54 -12.61
CA LEU A 152 9.54 -1.45 -13.94
C LEU A 152 10.40 -0.69 -14.92
N ARG A 153 11.00 0.44 -14.53
CA ARG A 153 11.93 1.21 -15.37
C ARG A 153 13.19 0.43 -15.71
N GLY A 154 13.64 -0.43 -14.80
CA GLY A 154 14.76 -1.33 -15.07
C GLY A 154 14.45 -2.41 -16.12
N LYS A 155 13.16 -2.78 -16.27
CA LYS A 155 12.72 -3.67 -17.36
C LYS A 155 12.59 -2.94 -18.69
N ASP A 156 12.06 -1.75 -18.68
CA ASP A 156 11.88 -0.88 -19.85
C ASP A 156 12.04 0.59 -19.41
N GLY A 157 13.13 1.22 -19.86
CA GLY A 157 13.44 2.61 -19.52
C GLY A 157 12.42 3.63 -20.03
N GLY A 158 11.60 3.26 -21.00
CA GLY A 158 10.54 4.11 -21.58
C GLY A 158 9.15 3.84 -21.03
N VAL A 159 9.01 2.96 -20.05
CA VAL A 159 7.70 2.51 -19.54
C VAL A 159 6.86 3.66 -18.97
N LYS A 160 5.61 3.74 -19.40
CA LYS A 160 4.58 4.62 -18.85
C LYS A 160 3.81 3.86 -17.77
N ILE A 161 3.87 4.35 -16.55
CA ILE A 161 3.31 3.65 -15.38
C ILE A 161 2.04 4.36 -14.95
N GLY A 162 0.93 3.61 -14.89
CA GLY A 162 -0.32 4.01 -14.25
C GLY A 162 -0.52 3.25 -12.94
N MET A 163 -1.38 3.78 -12.08
CA MET A 163 -1.78 3.11 -10.83
C MET A 163 -3.29 3.04 -10.74
N HIS A 164 -3.79 1.89 -10.29
CA HIS A 164 -5.19 1.69 -9.94
C HIS A 164 -5.26 1.07 -8.56
N GLY A 165 -5.93 1.73 -7.64
CA GLY A 165 -6.07 1.29 -6.27
C GLY A 165 -7.52 1.10 -5.85
N ILE A 166 -7.73 0.18 -4.91
CA ILE A 166 -9.02 -0.10 -4.30
C ILE A 166 -8.95 0.30 -2.83
N SER A 167 -9.86 1.15 -2.35
CA SER A 167 -9.90 1.59 -0.94
C SER A 167 -8.54 2.14 -0.47
N LEU A 168 -7.85 1.48 0.49
CA LEU A 168 -6.51 1.87 0.93
C LEU A 168 -5.53 2.00 -0.24
N GLY A 169 -5.56 1.08 -1.20
CA GLY A 169 -4.72 1.15 -2.39
C GLY A 169 -4.98 2.39 -3.24
N ALA A 170 -6.22 2.87 -3.32
CA ALA A 170 -6.54 4.12 -4.00
C ALA A 170 -5.95 5.33 -3.26
N ALA A 171 -6.03 5.34 -1.93
CA ALA A 171 -5.39 6.38 -1.12
C ALA A 171 -3.86 6.40 -1.33
N MET A 172 -3.23 5.22 -1.36
CA MET A 172 -1.79 5.11 -1.63
C MET A 172 -1.40 5.62 -3.02
N ALA A 173 -2.18 5.27 -4.04
CA ALA A 173 -1.97 5.76 -5.40
C ALA A 173 -2.08 7.29 -5.49
N LEU A 174 -3.07 7.89 -4.81
CA LEU A 174 -3.25 9.35 -4.74
C LEU A 174 -2.12 10.04 -3.99
N ILE A 175 -1.73 9.53 -2.81
CA ILE A 175 -0.61 10.09 -2.03
C ILE A 175 0.67 10.04 -2.86
N TYR A 176 0.95 8.92 -3.50
CA TYR A 176 2.14 8.75 -4.33
C TYR A 176 2.15 9.72 -5.52
N SER A 177 1.04 9.86 -6.23
CA SER A 177 0.95 10.76 -7.39
C SER A 177 1.00 12.24 -7.02
N GLY A 178 0.64 12.60 -5.77
CA GLY A 178 0.71 13.97 -5.27
C GLY A 178 2.12 14.45 -4.88
N THR A 179 3.11 13.57 -4.86
CA THR A 179 4.51 13.95 -4.61
C THR A 179 5.15 14.42 -5.93
N GLU A 180 5.40 15.73 -6.07
CA GLU A 180 5.80 16.40 -7.34
C GLU A 180 7.00 15.77 -8.05
N SER A 181 7.97 15.22 -7.32
CA SER A 181 9.14 14.58 -7.89
C SER A 181 8.89 13.20 -8.50
N ARG A 182 7.69 12.66 -8.33
CA ARG A 182 7.31 11.27 -8.66
C ARG A 182 6.19 11.19 -9.69
N LEU A 183 5.76 12.33 -10.24
CA LEU A 183 4.72 12.38 -11.28
C LEU A 183 5.14 11.57 -12.50
N LEU A 184 4.73 10.34 -12.46
CA LEU A 184 4.62 9.47 -13.61
C LEU A 184 3.24 9.77 -14.20
N TYR A 185 3.16 9.96 -15.51
CA TYR A 185 1.95 10.25 -16.25
C TYR A 185 0.71 9.65 -15.59
N THR A 186 -0.05 10.46 -14.85
CA THR A 186 -1.43 10.15 -14.56
C THR A 186 -2.16 10.30 -15.88
N SER A 187 -2.56 9.19 -16.50
CA SER A 187 -3.53 9.27 -17.57
C SER A 187 -4.80 9.88 -16.95
N HIS A 188 -5.12 11.11 -17.30
CA HIS A 188 -6.44 11.67 -17.09
C HIS A 188 -7.42 10.82 -17.92
N ALA A 189 -8.03 9.85 -17.27
CA ALA A 189 -9.21 9.21 -17.78
C ALA A 189 -10.40 10.09 -17.40
N ALA A 190 -10.53 11.26 -18.00
CA ALA A 190 -11.76 12.05 -18.08
C ALA A 190 -11.48 13.41 -18.75
N ASP A 191 -11.34 13.47 -20.04
CA ASP A 191 -11.79 14.62 -20.83
C ASP A 191 -11.73 14.31 -22.34
N ASP A 192 -12.50 13.32 -22.75
CA ASP A 192 -12.93 13.20 -24.14
C ASP A 192 -14.45 13.02 -24.16
N THR A 193 -15.14 14.09 -23.83
CA THR A 193 -16.49 14.29 -24.35
C THR A 193 -16.42 15.24 -25.54
N PRO A 194 -16.94 14.83 -26.70
CA PRO A 194 -16.99 15.65 -27.90
C PRO A 194 -17.86 16.88 -27.74
#